data_fa38f220ec8718a312453b527d87e18b
#
_entry.id   fa38f220ec8718a312453b527d87e18b
#
_cell.length_a   1.000
_cell.length_b   1.000
_cell.length_c   1.000
_cell.angle_alpha   90.00
_cell.angle_beta   90.00
_cell.angle_gamma   90.00
#
_symmetry.space_group_name_H-M   'P 1'
#
loop_
_entity.id
_entity.type
_entity.pdbx_description
1 polymer ?
#
loop_
_entity_poly.entity_id
_entity_poly.type
_entity_poly.pdbx_seq_one_letter_code
_entity_poly.pdbx_strand_id
1 'polypeptide(L)'
;PRRTSPALISAQGPVLWWGAVDPAQRQRRIWTPVEVEQLAAMGVVVPDPAAIARARSRANLNGLRRAGHVIAVVPRSINGAATTIHPLLAFAAADVAAGAGATYLPAIDATGSFDVEKLLKSLTGDAAEQVADGTWTFGQARLSVRTPATWRPDGERIEAESVERAVTPGTQLLPARLSFSQIEHLLMHRLEWLLGRRLEVRTGWQSDIPTGNRMIGSFLHAIVEEIVATMQDRGDFEVTTATVDALFDQLLPHYASELALPGKARLHGQVRNEALTAIPAMFTMLREAGMTVTGAEKGFEKDLELMLRAPGDDRSKDLRHTVTIIGYRDLDAQDATGPVVVDMKYSMSRRRFPELVAAGRALQLATYAWSVTNGDGDTLPLASVTSAYFELKFARFASTDARLSDIESNGPDLGTLWERAVAGIEHALSQIAFEGLVRDEANSLILRTRDETDGGAKEIVERVAGAADMVGRFLPVEGYKYLDYGIITGIEADLS
;
A
#
# COMPACT_ATOMS: atom_id res chain seq x y z
N PRO A 1 -8.68 6.81 -37.10
CA PRO A 1 -8.67 5.51 -36.41
C PRO A 1 -7.93 5.60 -35.09
N ARG A 2 -8.51 5.03 -34.03
CA ARG A 2 -7.88 4.96 -32.71
C ARG A 2 -6.74 3.96 -32.74
N ARG A 3 -5.55 4.34 -32.23
CA ARG A 3 -4.38 3.49 -32.06
C ARG A 3 -3.98 3.44 -30.60
N THR A 4 -3.41 2.32 -30.16
CA THR A 4 -2.99 2.10 -28.78
C THR A 4 -1.52 2.49 -28.52
N SER A 5 -0.76 2.76 -29.56
CA SER A 5 0.65 3.13 -29.48
C SER A 5 1.06 4.03 -30.64
N PRO A 6 1.95 5.02 -30.42
CA PRO A 6 2.54 5.82 -31.51
C PRO A 6 3.25 4.97 -32.59
N ALA A 7 3.81 3.81 -32.21
CA ALA A 7 4.44 2.90 -33.19
C ALA A 7 3.52 2.46 -34.33
N LEU A 8 2.21 2.49 -34.12
CA LEU A 8 1.19 2.07 -35.08
C LEU A 8 0.76 3.20 -36.03
N ILE A 9 1.39 4.37 -35.98
CA ILE A 9 1.15 5.46 -36.93
C ILE A 9 1.79 5.07 -38.28
N SER A 10 0.94 4.87 -39.27
CA SER A 10 1.35 4.35 -40.59
C SER A 10 1.28 5.38 -41.71
N ALA A 11 0.65 6.54 -41.49
CA ALA A 11 0.43 7.55 -42.52
C ALA A 11 0.81 8.95 -42.04
N GLN A 12 1.19 9.82 -42.98
CA GLN A 12 1.34 11.25 -42.75
C GLN A 12 -0.04 11.86 -42.55
N GLY A 13 -0.28 12.47 -41.39
CA GLY A 13 -1.54 13.11 -41.04
C GLY A 13 -1.52 13.63 -39.60
N PRO A 14 -2.51 14.43 -39.20
CA PRO A 14 -2.60 14.91 -37.82
C PRO A 14 -2.90 13.76 -36.87
N VAL A 15 -2.18 13.72 -35.77
CA VAL A 15 -2.29 12.72 -34.70
C VAL A 15 -2.60 13.43 -33.39
N LEU A 16 -3.70 13.04 -32.76
CA LEU A 16 -3.99 13.44 -31.37
C LEU A 16 -3.49 12.33 -30.42
N TRP A 17 -2.50 12.66 -29.61
CA TRP A 17 -2.01 11.78 -28.55
C TRP A 17 -2.60 12.18 -27.21
N TRP A 18 -3.68 11.52 -26.84
CA TRP A 18 -4.35 11.73 -25.57
C TRP A 18 -3.59 11.06 -24.41
N GLY A 19 -3.41 11.78 -23.29
CA GLY A 19 -2.72 11.25 -22.13
C GLY A 19 -1.22 11.02 -22.40
N ALA A 20 -0.57 11.96 -23.05
CA ALA A 20 0.86 11.89 -23.38
C ALA A 20 1.73 12.19 -22.15
N VAL A 21 1.55 11.43 -21.10
CA VAL A 21 2.26 11.52 -19.83
C VAL A 21 3.34 10.45 -19.71
N ASP A 22 4.32 10.68 -18.86
CA ASP A 22 5.32 9.66 -18.54
C ASP A 22 4.59 8.43 -17.97
N PRO A 23 4.69 7.28 -18.63
CA PRO A 23 4.16 6.06 -18.05
C PRO A 23 4.95 5.77 -16.78
N ALA A 24 4.30 5.90 -15.63
CA ALA A 24 4.88 5.55 -14.34
C ALA A 24 5.33 4.07 -14.26
N GLN A 25 4.90 3.28 -15.24
CA GLN A 25 5.26 1.87 -15.38
C GLN A 25 6.60 1.72 -16.08
N ARG A 26 7.67 1.60 -15.31
CA ARG A 26 8.92 1.03 -15.81
C ARG A 26 8.69 -0.45 -16.10
N GLN A 27 9.20 -0.95 -17.24
CA GLN A 27 9.13 -2.38 -17.53
C GLN A 27 9.81 -3.16 -16.41
N ARG A 28 9.07 -4.02 -15.77
CA ARG A 28 9.58 -4.92 -14.72
C ARG A 28 10.50 -5.96 -15.32
N ARG A 29 11.57 -6.25 -14.60
CA ARG A 29 12.21 -7.54 -14.69
C ARG A 29 11.28 -8.56 -14.03
N ILE A 30 10.72 -9.47 -14.81
CA ILE A 30 9.92 -10.59 -14.31
C ILE A 30 10.82 -11.57 -13.55
N TRP A 31 12.10 -11.63 -13.95
CA TRP A 31 13.10 -12.54 -13.43
C TRP A 31 14.20 -11.77 -12.72
N THR A 32 14.67 -12.27 -11.58
CA THR A 32 15.86 -11.78 -10.91
C THR A 32 17.11 -12.09 -11.74
N PRO A 33 18.25 -11.42 -11.54
CA PRO A 33 19.49 -11.75 -12.23
C PRO A 33 19.88 -13.23 -12.09
N VAL A 34 19.71 -13.80 -10.88
CA VAL A 34 20.03 -15.20 -10.59
C VAL A 34 19.11 -16.15 -11.38
N GLU A 35 17.80 -15.86 -11.44
CA GLU A 35 16.87 -16.65 -12.24
C GLU A 35 17.17 -16.56 -13.73
N VAL A 36 17.59 -15.38 -14.23
CA VAL A 36 18.02 -15.22 -15.63
C VAL A 36 19.24 -16.08 -15.93
N GLU A 37 20.23 -16.14 -15.03
CA GLU A 37 21.41 -17.00 -15.17
C GLU A 37 21.04 -18.49 -15.14
N GLN A 38 20.14 -18.89 -14.23
CA GLN A 38 19.64 -20.27 -14.17
C GLN A 38 18.87 -20.66 -15.44
N LEU A 39 18.02 -19.78 -15.94
CA LEU A 39 17.30 -20.00 -17.19
C LEU A 39 18.25 -20.08 -18.39
N ALA A 40 19.28 -19.22 -18.43
CA ALA A 40 20.31 -19.27 -19.46
C ALA A 40 21.10 -20.56 -19.41
N ALA A 41 21.44 -21.07 -18.21
CA ALA A 41 22.10 -22.38 -18.05
C ALA A 41 21.25 -23.55 -18.57
N MET A 42 19.90 -23.40 -18.54
CA MET A 42 18.95 -24.36 -19.14
C MET A 42 18.67 -24.13 -20.64
N GLY A 43 19.40 -23.21 -21.29
CA GLY A 43 19.20 -22.88 -22.68
C GLY A 43 18.02 -21.95 -22.99
N VAL A 44 17.40 -21.37 -21.98
CA VAL A 44 16.28 -20.42 -22.13
C VAL A 44 16.81 -18.99 -22.23
N VAL A 45 16.59 -18.35 -23.37
CA VAL A 45 16.98 -16.94 -23.55
C VAL A 45 15.89 -16.02 -23.05
N VAL A 46 16.16 -15.33 -21.94
CA VAL A 46 15.28 -14.28 -21.42
C VAL A 46 15.60 -12.96 -22.11
N PRO A 47 14.65 -12.33 -22.81
CA PRO A 47 14.90 -11.06 -23.48
C PRO A 47 15.27 -9.97 -22.47
N ASP A 48 16.33 -9.19 -22.76
CA ASP A 48 16.73 -8.04 -21.93
C ASP A 48 15.61 -6.98 -21.93
N PRO A 49 15.00 -6.67 -20.76
CA PRO A 49 13.94 -5.66 -20.66
C PRO A 49 14.38 -4.29 -21.17
N ALA A 50 15.65 -3.94 -21.00
CA ALA A 50 16.19 -2.67 -21.50
C ALA A 50 16.29 -2.64 -23.02
N ALA A 51 16.62 -3.78 -23.65
CA ALA A 51 16.61 -3.90 -25.11
C ALA A 51 15.17 -3.78 -25.67
N ILE A 52 14.20 -4.42 -25.02
CA ILE A 52 12.78 -4.32 -25.39
C ILE A 52 12.29 -2.87 -25.23
N ALA A 53 12.63 -2.20 -24.11
CA ALA A 53 12.25 -0.81 -23.89
C ALA A 53 12.84 0.12 -24.95
N ARG A 54 14.13 -0.06 -25.29
CA ARG A 54 14.79 0.70 -26.36
C ARG A 54 14.13 0.45 -27.73
N ALA A 55 13.80 -0.79 -28.06
CA ALA A 55 13.13 -1.11 -29.31
C ALA A 55 11.74 -0.47 -29.41
N ARG A 56 10.96 -0.54 -28.34
CA ARG A 56 9.63 0.12 -28.23
C ARG A 56 9.75 1.64 -28.35
N SER A 57 10.69 2.25 -27.64
CA SER A 57 10.91 3.71 -27.70
C SER A 57 11.29 4.15 -29.12
N ARG A 58 12.15 3.39 -29.81
CA ARG A 58 12.50 3.66 -31.22
C ARG A 58 11.28 3.52 -32.13
N ALA A 59 10.49 2.46 -31.96
CA ALA A 59 9.28 2.25 -32.76
C ALA A 59 8.26 3.38 -32.56
N ASN A 60 8.03 3.80 -31.31
CA ASN A 60 7.16 4.93 -30.99
C ASN A 60 7.68 6.25 -31.56
N LEU A 61 8.96 6.55 -31.42
CA LEU A 61 9.58 7.75 -31.98
C LEU A 61 9.47 7.79 -33.50
N ASN A 62 9.74 6.66 -34.16
CA ASN A 62 9.60 6.54 -35.61
C ASN A 62 8.14 6.71 -36.08
N GLY A 63 7.17 6.27 -35.27
CA GLY A 63 5.77 6.53 -35.52
C GLY A 63 5.43 8.03 -35.42
N LEU A 64 5.88 8.67 -34.36
CA LEU A 64 5.68 10.12 -34.17
C LEU A 64 6.34 10.94 -35.28
N ARG A 65 7.55 10.56 -35.75
CA ARG A 65 8.23 11.23 -36.88
C ARG A 65 7.49 11.07 -38.21
N ARG A 66 6.71 10.01 -38.37
CA ARG A 66 5.87 9.83 -39.58
C ARG A 66 4.60 10.65 -39.55
N ALA A 67 4.15 11.09 -38.38
CA ALA A 67 3.01 11.97 -38.26
C ALA A 67 3.35 13.34 -38.85
N GLY A 68 2.48 13.88 -39.69
CA GLY A 68 2.67 15.23 -40.23
C GLY A 68 2.50 16.31 -39.18
N HIS A 69 1.67 16.04 -38.17
CA HIS A 69 1.39 16.92 -37.06
C HIS A 69 0.99 16.12 -35.82
N VAL A 70 1.53 16.44 -34.65
CA VAL A 70 1.23 15.73 -33.40
C VAL A 70 0.72 16.73 -32.37
N ILE A 71 -0.46 16.47 -31.86
CA ILE A 71 -1.07 17.19 -30.76
C ILE A 71 -1.00 16.27 -29.54
N ALA A 72 -0.23 16.67 -28.54
CA ALA A 72 -0.10 15.93 -27.32
C ALA A 72 -0.94 16.57 -26.20
N VAL A 73 -1.90 15.84 -25.67
CA VAL A 73 -2.69 16.28 -24.51
C VAL A 73 -2.09 15.66 -23.26
N VAL A 74 -1.57 16.51 -22.38
CA VAL A 74 -0.93 16.12 -21.12
C VAL A 74 -1.82 16.62 -19.98
N PRO A 75 -2.62 15.77 -19.34
CA PRO A 75 -3.37 16.17 -18.16
C PRO A 75 -2.40 16.57 -17.03
N ARG A 76 -2.74 17.53 -16.21
CA ARG A 76 -1.91 17.97 -15.07
C ARG A 76 -1.86 16.95 -13.95
N SER A 77 -2.94 16.21 -13.80
CA SER A 77 -3.06 15.13 -12.83
C SER A 77 -3.87 13.97 -13.39
N ILE A 78 -3.58 12.77 -12.91
CA ILE A 78 -4.37 11.56 -13.14
C ILE A 78 -4.61 10.94 -11.76
N ASN A 79 -5.86 10.71 -11.41
CA ASN A 79 -6.27 10.18 -10.11
C ASN A 79 -5.64 10.97 -8.93
N GLY A 80 -5.65 12.30 -9.02
CA GLY A 80 -5.08 13.19 -7.99
C GLY A 80 -3.55 13.29 -7.96
N ALA A 81 -2.81 12.46 -8.70
CA ALA A 81 -1.36 12.52 -8.80
C ALA A 81 -0.91 13.45 -9.94
N ALA A 82 0.05 14.33 -9.66
CA ALA A 82 0.64 15.19 -10.68
C ALA A 82 1.33 14.35 -11.76
N THR A 83 1.16 14.73 -13.02
CA THR A 83 1.75 14.03 -14.16
C THR A 83 2.94 14.81 -14.74
N THR A 84 3.83 14.08 -15.40
CA THR A 84 4.92 14.64 -16.20
C THR A 84 4.73 14.30 -17.67
N ILE A 85 5.26 15.15 -18.54
CA ILE A 85 5.20 14.92 -19.98
C ILE A 85 5.95 13.65 -20.37
N HIS A 86 5.41 12.91 -21.33
CA HIS A 86 6.07 11.69 -21.83
C HIS A 86 7.46 12.01 -22.43
N PRO A 87 8.53 11.29 -22.02
CA PRO A 87 9.90 11.58 -22.46
C PRO A 87 10.09 11.62 -23.98
N LEU A 88 9.36 10.81 -24.72
CA LEU A 88 9.40 10.80 -26.19
C LEU A 88 8.97 12.14 -26.81
N LEU A 89 8.11 12.91 -26.15
CA LEU A 89 7.74 14.24 -26.62
C LEU A 89 8.87 15.25 -26.43
N ALA A 90 9.60 15.15 -25.34
CA ALA A 90 10.79 15.97 -25.11
C ALA A 90 11.88 15.69 -26.17
N PHE A 91 12.08 14.40 -26.54
CA PHE A 91 12.97 14.04 -27.64
C PHE A 91 12.47 14.53 -28.99
N ALA A 92 11.18 14.35 -29.28
CA ALA A 92 10.59 14.82 -30.53
C ALA A 92 10.66 16.36 -30.66
N ALA A 93 10.42 17.09 -29.55
CA ALA A 93 10.52 18.55 -29.51
C ALA A 93 11.97 19.03 -29.69
N ALA A 94 12.96 18.33 -29.13
CA ALA A 94 14.37 18.64 -29.32
C ALA A 94 14.81 18.40 -30.78
N ASP A 95 14.36 17.32 -31.43
CA ASP A 95 14.61 17.06 -32.85
C ASP A 95 14.01 18.15 -33.75
N VAL A 96 12.82 18.62 -33.43
CA VAL A 96 12.14 19.68 -34.19
C VAL A 96 12.78 21.05 -33.95
N ALA A 97 13.25 21.34 -32.72
CA ALA A 97 13.98 22.57 -32.41
C ALA A 97 15.36 22.63 -33.10
N ALA A 98 15.98 21.48 -33.37
CA ALA A 98 17.24 21.39 -34.11
C ALA A 98 17.07 21.58 -35.63
N GLY A 99 15.87 21.34 -36.16
CA GLY A 99 15.48 21.58 -37.55
C GLY A 99 14.61 22.83 -37.66
N ALA A 100 15.17 23.92 -38.17
CA ALA A 100 14.58 25.25 -38.26
C ALA A 100 13.06 25.26 -38.56
N GLY A 101 12.23 25.79 -37.68
CA GLY A 101 10.84 26.22 -37.99
C GLY A 101 9.73 25.64 -37.13
N ALA A 102 10.00 24.97 -36.03
CA ALA A 102 8.93 24.52 -35.15
C ALA A 102 8.44 25.62 -34.22
N THR A 103 7.18 25.97 -34.33
CA THR A 103 6.50 26.86 -33.40
C THR A 103 5.96 26.00 -32.24
N TYR A 104 6.58 26.11 -31.08
CA TYR A 104 6.01 25.56 -29.84
C TYR A 104 4.92 26.51 -29.34
N LEU A 105 3.69 26.08 -29.44
CA LEU A 105 2.56 26.81 -28.83
C LEU A 105 2.29 26.25 -27.43
N PRO A 106 2.60 26.96 -26.34
CA PRO A 106 2.11 26.58 -25.03
C PRO A 106 0.58 26.74 -25.03
N ALA A 107 -0.13 25.65 -25.00
CA ALA A 107 -1.61 25.61 -24.97
C ALA A 107 -2.20 25.88 -23.58
N ILE A 108 -1.47 26.58 -22.71
CA ILE A 108 -1.88 26.87 -21.34
C ILE A 108 -1.83 28.38 -21.17
N ASP A 109 -2.97 28.99 -20.88
CA ASP A 109 -2.97 30.39 -20.45
C ASP A 109 -2.34 30.55 -19.05
N ALA A 110 -2.01 31.78 -18.66
CA ALA A 110 -1.41 32.14 -17.40
C ALA A 110 -2.29 31.78 -16.18
N THR A 111 -3.59 31.47 -16.40
CA THR A 111 -4.55 31.10 -15.35
C THR A 111 -4.63 29.59 -15.15
N GLY A 112 -3.99 28.81 -16.01
CA GLY A 112 -4.00 27.36 -15.93
C GLY A 112 -5.29 26.70 -16.45
N SER A 113 -6.17 27.44 -17.07
CA SER A 113 -7.37 26.93 -17.69
C SER A 113 -7.07 26.34 -19.07
N PHE A 114 -7.60 25.16 -19.33
CA PHE A 114 -7.51 24.51 -20.65
C PHE A 114 -8.72 24.90 -21.47
N ASP A 115 -8.51 25.82 -22.42
CA ASP A 115 -9.53 26.24 -23.37
C ASP A 115 -9.43 25.35 -24.62
N VAL A 116 -10.34 24.38 -24.72
CA VAL A 116 -10.43 23.45 -25.86
C VAL A 116 -10.72 24.24 -27.15
N GLU A 117 -11.55 25.28 -27.10
CA GLU A 117 -11.90 26.09 -28.24
C GLU A 117 -10.69 26.85 -28.78
N LYS A 118 -9.89 27.45 -27.88
CA LYS A 118 -8.66 28.14 -28.23
C LYS A 118 -7.62 27.23 -28.82
N LEU A 119 -7.50 26.00 -28.26
CA LEU A 119 -6.64 24.96 -28.81
C LEU A 119 -7.10 24.55 -30.21
N LEU A 120 -8.38 24.27 -30.38
CA LEU A 120 -8.94 23.86 -31.66
C LEU A 120 -8.79 24.97 -32.72
N LYS A 121 -9.06 26.22 -32.38
CA LYS A 121 -8.82 27.40 -33.25
C LYS A 121 -7.36 27.56 -33.64
N SER A 122 -6.41 27.32 -32.68
CA SER A 122 -4.97 27.39 -32.98
C SER A 122 -4.49 26.27 -33.94
N LEU A 123 -5.22 25.15 -34.01
CA LEU A 123 -4.85 23.97 -34.81
C LEU A 123 -5.51 24.00 -36.19
N THR A 124 -6.70 24.57 -36.31
CA THR A 124 -7.53 24.52 -37.52
C THR A 124 -7.73 25.91 -38.14
N GLY A 125 -7.18 26.97 -37.54
CA GLY A 125 -7.55 28.32 -37.83
C GLY A 125 -9.03 28.55 -37.53
N ASP A 126 -9.67 29.44 -38.23
CA ASP A 126 -11.09 29.74 -38.05
C ASP A 126 -12.05 28.67 -38.61
N ALA A 127 -11.51 27.51 -39.02
CA ALA A 127 -12.29 26.43 -39.64
C ALA A 127 -13.00 25.49 -38.65
N ALA A 128 -12.79 25.67 -37.34
CA ALA A 128 -13.47 24.87 -36.31
C ALA A 128 -14.73 25.61 -35.82
N GLU A 129 -15.87 24.99 -36.03
CA GLU A 129 -17.17 25.53 -35.59
C GLU A 129 -17.85 24.53 -34.65
N GLN A 130 -18.30 25.03 -33.50
CA GLN A 130 -19.11 24.23 -32.58
C GLN A 130 -20.55 24.23 -33.08
N VAL A 131 -21.02 23.12 -33.60
CA VAL A 131 -22.38 22.97 -34.16
C VAL A 131 -23.41 22.52 -33.15
N ALA A 132 -22.98 21.92 -32.04
CA ALA A 132 -23.82 21.55 -30.91
C ALA A 132 -22.94 21.34 -29.68
N ASP A 133 -23.53 21.28 -28.49
CA ASP A 133 -22.80 21.05 -27.27
C ASP A 133 -21.97 19.74 -27.37
N GLY A 134 -20.65 19.84 -27.18
CA GLY A 134 -19.71 18.74 -27.35
C GLY A 134 -19.49 18.27 -28.79
N THR A 135 -20.03 18.95 -29.82
CA THR A 135 -19.84 18.57 -31.25
C THR A 135 -19.19 19.70 -32.03
N TRP A 136 -18.07 19.39 -32.67
CA TRP A 136 -17.26 20.32 -33.46
C TRP A 136 -17.13 19.83 -34.88
N THR A 137 -17.19 20.76 -35.84
CA THR A 137 -16.89 20.47 -37.25
C THR A 137 -15.56 21.09 -37.66
N PHE A 138 -14.82 20.37 -38.49
CA PHE A 138 -13.53 20.73 -39.05
C PHE A 138 -13.62 20.50 -40.56
N GLY A 139 -14.06 21.45 -41.31
CA GLY A 139 -14.39 21.23 -42.72
C GLY A 139 -15.42 20.10 -42.87
N GLN A 140 -15.04 18.98 -43.49
CA GLN A 140 -15.94 17.82 -43.63
C GLN A 140 -15.86 16.82 -42.45
N ALA A 141 -14.92 16.98 -41.54
CA ALA A 141 -14.78 16.10 -40.37
C ALA A 141 -15.66 16.61 -39.23
N ARG A 142 -16.30 15.65 -38.53
CA ARG A 142 -17.12 15.92 -37.32
C ARG A 142 -16.51 15.20 -36.13
N LEU A 143 -16.20 15.95 -35.07
CA LEU A 143 -15.73 15.44 -33.81
C LEU A 143 -16.81 15.62 -32.74
N SER A 144 -17.38 14.54 -32.25
CA SER A 144 -18.21 14.58 -31.06
C SER A 144 -17.35 14.26 -29.85
N VAL A 145 -17.02 15.26 -29.07
CA VAL A 145 -16.49 15.08 -27.73
C VAL A 145 -17.70 14.92 -26.81
N ARG A 146 -18.11 13.72 -26.57
CA ARG A 146 -18.97 13.50 -25.40
C ARG A 146 -18.17 13.97 -24.21
N THR A 147 -18.57 15.08 -23.60
CA THR A 147 -18.27 15.27 -22.18
C THR A 147 -18.67 13.96 -21.55
N PRO A 148 -17.78 13.20 -20.91
CA PRO A 148 -18.24 12.09 -20.13
C PRO A 148 -19.30 12.71 -19.26
N ALA A 149 -20.57 12.37 -19.47
CA ALA A 149 -21.58 12.60 -18.45
C ALA A 149 -20.84 12.14 -17.21
N THR A 150 -20.63 13.05 -16.26
CA THR A 150 -20.18 12.64 -14.94
C THR A 150 -21.13 11.50 -14.66
N TRP A 151 -20.63 10.26 -14.77
CA TRP A 151 -21.40 9.11 -14.45
C TRP A 151 -21.66 9.26 -12.95
N ARG A 152 -22.65 10.08 -12.65
CA ARG A 152 -23.36 9.93 -11.40
C ARG A 152 -24.21 8.71 -11.71
N PRO A 153 -24.03 7.60 -11.00
CA PRO A 153 -25.03 6.57 -11.02
C PRO A 153 -26.34 7.31 -10.76
N ASP A 154 -27.20 7.35 -11.80
CA ASP A 154 -28.51 7.97 -11.67
C ASP A 154 -29.13 7.37 -10.43
N GLY A 155 -29.11 8.16 -9.38
CA GLY A 155 -29.94 8.24 -8.22
C GLY A 155 -30.62 7.06 -7.58
N GLU A 156 -30.52 5.86 -8.04
CA GLU A 156 -30.77 4.70 -7.20
C GLU A 156 -29.50 4.53 -6.35
N ARG A 157 -29.49 5.22 -5.21
CA ARG A 157 -28.65 4.81 -4.07
C ARG A 157 -28.83 3.30 -3.99
N ILE A 158 -27.73 2.56 -4.23
CA ILE A 158 -27.68 1.18 -3.77
C ILE A 158 -28.00 1.30 -2.28
N GLU A 159 -29.20 0.88 -1.90
CA GLU A 159 -29.65 1.03 -0.52
C GLU A 159 -28.59 0.38 0.36
N ALA A 160 -28.16 1.08 1.41
CA ALA A 160 -27.07 0.62 2.28
C ALA A 160 -27.30 -0.84 2.74
N GLU A 161 -28.54 -1.24 2.88
CA GLU A 161 -28.96 -2.62 3.20
C GLU A 161 -28.59 -3.64 2.12
N SER A 162 -28.60 -3.30 0.82
CA SER A 162 -28.28 -4.25 -0.26
C SER A 162 -26.79 -4.60 -0.32
N VAL A 163 -25.91 -3.72 0.20
CA VAL A 163 -24.45 -3.94 0.21
C VAL A 163 -24.00 -4.61 1.51
N GLU A 164 -24.81 -4.57 2.58
CA GLU A 164 -24.48 -5.23 3.85
C GLU A 164 -24.46 -6.75 3.76
N ARG A 165 -25.28 -7.35 2.87
CA ARG A 165 -25.39 -8.79 2.66
C ARG A 165 -24.91 -9.18 1.27
N ALA A 166 -23.61 -9.11 1.07
CA ALA A 166 -23.04 -9.38 -0.25
C ALA A 166 -22.84 -10.88 -0.55
N VAL A 167 -22.97 -11.78 0.44
CA VAL A 167 -22.68 -13.20 0.28
C VAL A 167 -23.77 -14.08 0.89
N THR A 168 -23.90 -15.29 0.36
CA THR A 168 -24.71 -16.33 1.00
C THR A 168 -24.02 -16.76 2.30
N PRO A 169 -24.74 -16.77 3.43
CA PRO A 169 -24.21 -17.28 4.68
C PRO A 169 -23.64 -18.69 4.52
N GLY A 170 -22.52 -18.96 5.20
CA GLY A 170 -21.91 -20.27 5.16
C GLY A 170 -20.46 -20.32 5.60
N THR A 171 -20.02 -21.52 5.95
CA THR A 171 -18.67 -21.76 6.45
C THR A 171 -17.58 -21.75 5.37
N GLN A 172 -17.95 -21.81 4.09
CA GLN A 172 -17.02 -21.82 2.95
C GLN A 172 -16.19 -20.55 2.84
N LEU A 173 -16.65 -19.44 3.46
CA LEU A 173 -15.94 -18.18 3.48
C LEU A 173 -15.02 -18.02 4.68
N LEU A 174 -15.08 -18.92 5.65
CA LEU A 174 -14.21 -18.87 6.82
C LEU A 174 -12.75 -19.12 6.42
N PRO A 175 -11.79 -18.32 6.95
CA PRO A 175 -10.40 -18.50 6.63
C PRO A 175 -9.78 -19.67 7.40
N ALA A 176 -8.95 -20.47 6.74
CA ALA A 176 -8.10 -21.43 7.44
C ALA A 176 -6.86 -20.77 8.05
N ARG A 177 -6.40 -19.65 7.46
CA ARG A 177 -5.19 -18.94 7.88
C ARG A 177 -5.43 -17.43 7.85
N LEU A 178 -4.87 -16.70 8.81
CA LEU A 178 -4.88 -15.24 8.87
C LEU A 178 -3.49 -14.72 9.20
N SER A 179 -3.01 -13.74 8.43
CA SER A 179 -1.86 -12.92 8.83
C SER A 179 -2.34 -11.72 9.64
N PHE A 180 -1.40 -11.04 10.33
CA PHE A 180 -1.73 -9.81 11.06
C PHE A 180 -2.47 -8.79 10.17
N SER A 181 -1.96 -8.50 8.98
CA SER A 181 -2.62 -7.56 8.04
C SER A 181 -4.00 -8.03 7.59
N GLN A 182 -4.25 -9.34 7.53
CA GLN A 182 -5.57 -9.87 7.24
C GLN A 182 -6.53 -9.73 8.42
N ILE A 183 -6.02 -9.82 9.65
CA ILE A 183 -6.81 -9.54 10.86
C ILE A 183 -7.25 -8.08 10.87
N GLU A 184 -6.34 -7.14 10.64
CA GLU A 184 -6.70 -5.72 10.55
C GLU A 184 -7.77 -5.47 9.48
N HIS A 185 -7.59 -6.00 8.28
CA HIS A 185 -8.58 -5.85 7.20
C HIS A 185 -9.91 -6.52 7.52
N LEU A 186 -9.92 -7.70 8.14
CA LEU A 186 -11.15 -8.38 8.55
C LEU A 186 -11.94 -7.55 9.56
N LEU A 187 -11.26 -6.93 10.51
CA LEU A 187 -11.89 -6.12 11.56
C LEU A 187 -12.39 -4.79 11.03
N MET A 188 -11.63 -4.13 10.14
CA MET A 188 -11.88 -2.76 9.72
C MET A 188 -12.54 -2.64 8.34
N HIS A 189 -12.16 -3.50 7.39
CA HIS A 189 -12.60 -3.45 5.99
C HIS A 189 -13.02 -4.84 5.53
N ARG A 190 -14.03 -5.39 6.17
CA ARG A 190 -14.47 -6.79 5.99
C ARG A 190 -14.81 -7.13 4.53
N LEU A 191 -15.47 -6.22 3.82
CA LEU A 191 -15.78 -6.42 2.39
C LEU A 191 -14.49 -6.44 1.55
N GLU A 192 -13.52 -5.57 1.81
CA GLU A 192 -12.22 -5.61 1.13
C GLU A 192 -11.45 -6.88 1.44
N TRP A 193 -11.46 -7.30 2.72
CA TRP A 193 -10.86 -8.58 3.11
C TRP A 193 -11.48 -9.75 2.34
N LEU A 194 -12.81 -9.78 2.24
CA LEU A 194 -13.53 -10.82 1.48
C LEU A 194 -13.13 -10.81 0.01
N LEU A 195 -13.23 -9.65 -0.64
CA LEU A 195 -12.93 -9.52 -2.08
C LEU A 195 -11.46 -9.86 -2.37
N GLY A 196 -10.53 -9.27 -1.65
CA GLY A 196 -9.10 -9.39 -1.96
C GLY A 196 -8.45 -10.68 -1.46
N ARG A 197 -8.95 -11.27 -0.37
CA ARG A 197 -8.30 -12.40 0.30
C ARG A 197 -9.05 -13.73 0.18
N ARG A 198 -10.38 -13.68 0.13
CA ARG A 198 -11.19 -14.90 0.03
C ARG A 198 -11.66 -15.19 -1.39
N LEU A 199 -12.07 -14.16 -2.11
CA LEU A 199 -12.52 -14.28 -3.49
C LEU A 199 -11.42 -14.01 -4.52
N GLU A 200 -10.24 -13.59 -4.06
CA GLU A 200 -9.05 -13.28 -4.88
C GLU A 200 -9.35 -12.31 -6.03
N VAL A 201 -10.32 -11.43 -5.84
CA VAL A 201 -10.61 -10.34 -6.78
C VAL A 201 -9.47 -9.35 -6.70
N ARG A 202 -8.54 -9.42 -7.62
CA ARG A 202 -7.36 -8.54 -7.66
C ARG A 202 -7.54 -7.51 -8.77
N THR A 203 -7.19 -6.27 -8.45
CA THR A 203 -6.95 -5.26 -9.48
C THR A 203 -5.77 -5.73 -10.29
N GLY A 204 -5.96 -6.24 -11.48
CA GLY A 204 -4.97 -6.81 -12.39
C GLY A 204 -3.51 -6.85 -11.93
N TRP A 205 -2.69 -7.71 -12.47
CA TRP A 205 -1.29 -7.89 -12.08
C TRP A 205 -0.46 -6.60 -12.30
N GLN A 206 -0.59 -5.66 -11.38
CA GLN A 206 0.43 -4.65 -11.15
C GLN A 206 1.27 -5.16 -9.99
N SER A 207 2.27 -5.97 -10.33
CA SER A 207 3.30 -6.25 -9.39
C SER A 207 4.07 -4.93 -9.17
N ASP A 208 3.71 -4.13 -8.17
CA ASP A 208 4.41 -2.90 -7.84
C ASP A 208 5.80 -3.24 -7.31
N ILE A 209 6.82 -2.67 -7.93
CA ILE A 209 8.13 -2.59 -7.27
C ILE A 209 7.89 -1.72 -6.05
N PRO A 210 8.19 -2.19 -4.84
CA PRO A 210 8.08 -1.35 -3.67
C PRO A 210 8.85 -0.04 -3.91
N THR A 211 8.17 1.07 -3.72
CA THR A 211 8.76 2.41 -3.84
C THR A 211 8.51 3.19 -2.56
N GLY A 212 9.22 4.28 -2.37
CA GLY A 212 9.01 5.15 -1.23
C GLY A 212 9.26 4.46 0.11
N ASN A 213 8.41 4.76 1.10
CA ASN A 213 8.62 4.28 2.48
C ASN A 213 8.58 2.76 2.63
N ARG A 214 7.78 2.07 1.84
CA ARG A 214 7.70 0.60 1.89
C ARG A 214 9.01 -0.04 1.43
N MET A 215 9.59 0.45 0.33
CA MET A 215 10.91 0.00 -0.15
C MET A 215 11.99 0.26 0.90
N ILE A 216 12.02 1.47 1.47
CA ILE A 216 13.01 1.84 2.48
C ILE A 216 12.86 0.95 3.71
N GLY A 217 11.63 0.72 4.19
CA GLY A 217 11.36 -0.18 5.30
C GLY A 217 11.93 -1.58 5.04
N SER A 218 11.54 -2.22 3.93
CA SER A 218 12.03 -3.57 3.58
C SER A 218 13.56 -3.62 3.43
N PHE A 219 14.17 -2.56 2.93
CA PHE A 219 15.63 -2.48 2.82
C PHE A 219 16.31 -2.41 4.19
N LEU A 220 15.80 -1.59 5.11
CA LEU A 220 16.38 -1.49 6.45
C LEU A 220 16.15 -2.77 7.28
N HIS A 221 15.02 -3.45 7.10
CA HIS A 221 14.78 -4.77 7.69
C HIS A 221 15.82 -5.79 7.20
N ALA A 222 16.10 -5.83 5.89
CA ALA A 222 17.12 -6.74 5.33
C ALA A 222 18.52 -6.49 5.90
N ILE A 223 18.88 -5.24 6.21
CA ILE A 223 20.15 -4.93 6.87
C ILE A 223 20.19 -5.51 8.29
N VAL A 224 19.10 -5.36 9.05
CA VAL A 224 19.01 -5.91 10.41
C VAL A 224 19.03 -7.45 10.39
N GLU A 225 18.33 -8.07 9.45
CA GLU A 225 18.31 -9.53 9.26
C GLU A 225 19.74 -10.06 9.03
N GLU A 226 20.52 -9.44 8.15
CA GLU A 226 21.90 -9.84 7.87
C GLU A 226 22.83 -9.64 9.08
N ILE A 227 22.62 -8.57 9.84
CA ILE A 227 23.35 -8.35 11.10
C ILE A 227 23.06 -9.48 12.09
N VAL A 228 21.78 -9.82 12.27
CA VAL A 228 21.38 -10.88 13.24
C VAL A 228 21.86 -12.26 12.79
N ALA A 229 21.81 -12.55 11.48
CA ALA A 229 22.39 -13.79 10.94
C ALA A 229 23.89 -13.87 11.22
N THR A 230 24.63 -12.75 11.06
CA THR A 230 26.06 -12.70 11.41
C THR A 230 26.30 -12.90 12.90
N MET A 231 25.46 -12.36 13.78
CA MET A 231 25.53 -12.57 15.23
C MET A 231 25.32 -14.04 15.60
N GLN A 232 24.38 -14.72 14.96
CA GLN A 232 24.10 -16.14 15.19
C GLN A 232 25.29 -17.03 14.79
N ASP A 233 25.98 -16.69 13.70
CA ASP A 233 27.11 -17.46 13.18
C ASP A 233 28.42 -17.23 13.95
N ARG A 234 28.67 -16.00 14.40
CA ARG A 234 29.95 -15.54 14.92
C ARG A 234 29.95 -15.21 16.42
N GLY A 235 28.77 -15.25 17.05
CA GLY A 235 28.56 -14.79 18.41
C GLY A 235 28.24 -13.28 18.45
N ASP A 236 27.86 -12.80 19.64
CA ASP A 236 27.48 -11.41 19.84
C ASP A 236 28.65 -10.47 19.55
N PHE A 237 28.39 -9.40 18.81
CA PHE A 237 29.36 -8.36 18.49
C PHE A 237 28.69 -6.98 18.54
N GLU A 238 29.49 -5.96 18.71
CA GLU A 238 29.00 -4.59 18.68
C GLU A 238 28.62 -4.16 17.26
N VAL A 239 27.35 -3.77 17.08
CA VAL A 239 26.86 -3.25 15.80
C VAL A 239 27.31 -1.81 15.63
N THR A 240 28.27 -1.58 14.73
CA THR A 240 28.84 -0.27 14.48
C THR A 240 28.27 0.38 13.24
N THR A 241 28.44 1.69 13.13
CA THR A 241 28.10 2.41 11.89
C THR A 241 28.82 1.86 10.66
N ALA A 242 30.08 1.40 10.82
CA ALA A 242 30.86 0.80 9.74
C ALA A 242 30.24 -0.52 9.25
N THR A 243 29.72 -1.35 10.17
CA THR A 243 29.02 -2.60 9.83
C THR A 243 27.77 -2.28 9.01
N VAL A 244 26.95 -1.33 9.48
CA VAL A 244 25.71 -0.94 8.80
C VAL A 244 26.02 -0.31 7.44
N ASP A 245 27.07 0.49 7.33
CA ASP A 245 27.49 1.17 6.09
C ASP A 245 27.89 0.15 5.00
N ALA A 246 28.67 -0.86 5.38
CA ALA A 246 29.07 -1.94 4.47
C ALA A 246 27.87 -2.72 3.95
N LEU A 247 26.93 -3.10 4.85
CA LEU A 247 25.70 -3.81 4.48
C LEU A 247 24.75 -2.93 3.66
N PHE A 248 24.69 -1.64 3.94
CA PHE A 248 23.90 -0.70 3.14
C PHE A 248 24.33 -0.74 1.68
N ASP A 249 25.64 -0.63 1.41
CA ASP A 249 26.17 -0.67 0.04
C ASP A 249 25.99 -2.04 -0.62
N GLN A 250 26.16 -3.12 0.14
CA GLN A 250 25.98 -4.49 -0.34
C GLN A 250 24.54 -4.78 -0.75
N LEU A 251 23.55 -4.40 0.08
CA LEU A 251 22.15 -4.77 -0.10
C LEU A 251 21.37 -3.76 -0.98
N LEU A 252 21.84 -2.52 -1.10
CA LEU A 252 21.20 -1.45 -1.88
C LEU A 252 20.76 -1.90 -3.29
N PRO A 253 21.62 -2.58 -4.10
CA PRO A 253 21.25 -2.99 -5.45
C PRO A 253 20.07 -3.97 -5.50
N HIS A 254 19.88 -4.74 -4.46
CA HIS A 254 18.87 -5.80 -4.37
C HIS A 254 17.53 -5.31 -3.85
N TYR A 255 17.55 -4.46 -2.81
CA TYR A 255 16.34 -4.04 -2.08
C TYR A 255 15.89 -2.63 -2.41
N ALA A 256 16.81 -1.71 -2.72
CA ALA A 256 16.51 -0.29 -2.86
C ALA A 256 17.24 0.38 -4.03
N SER A 257 17.37 -0.31 -5.16
CA SER A 257 18.06 0.18 -6.36
C SER A 257 17.53 1.53 -6.88
N GLU A 258 16.29 1.90 -6.54
CA GLU A 258 15.74 3.23 -6.83
C GLU A 258 16.56 4.36 -6.20
N LEU A 259 17.13 4.13 -5.00
CA LEU A 259 17.96 5.13 -4.32
C LEU A 259 19.26 5.45 -5.07
N ALA A 260 19.74 4.52 -5.91
CA ALA A 260 20.93 4.72 -6.74
C ALA A 260 20.65 5.47 -8.06
N LEU A 261 19.39 5.83 -8.35
CA LEU A 261 19.03 6.51 -9.60
C LEU A 261 19.48 7.97 -9.60
N PRO A 262 19.84 8.53 -10.78
CA PRO A 262 20.06 9.95 -10.92
C PRO A 262 18.88 10.77 -10.41
N GLY A 263 19.15 11.79 -9.60
CA GLY A 263 18.13 12.63 -8.96
C GLY A 263 17.64 12.14 -7.58
N LYS A 264 18.07 10.96 -7.14
CA LYS A 264 17.72 10.43 -5.80
C LYS A 264 18.83 10.59 -4.76
N ALA A 265 19.95 11.23 -5.11
CA ALA A 265 21.13 11.37 -4.23
C ALA A 265 20.80 11.94 -2.84
N ARG A 266 19.88 12.91 -2.76
CA ARG A 266 19.43 13.46 -1.48
C ARG A 266 18.69 12.40 -0.63
N LEU A 267 17.76 11.67 -1.24
CA LEU A 267 17.01 10.61 -0.54
C LEU A 267 17.95 9.46 -0.14
N HIS A 268 18.86 9.06 -1.03
CA HIS A 268 19.90 8.08 -0.73
C HIS A 268 20.73 8.48 0.50
N GLY A 269 21.28 9.72 0.53
CA GLY A 269 22.05 10.20 1.66
C GLY A 269 21.23 10.30 2.94
N GLN A 270 19.96 10.68 2.85
CA GLN A 270 19.05 10.72 3.99
C GLN A 270 18.83 9.32 4.57
N VAL A 271 18.44 8.33 3.74
CA VAL A 271 18.17 6.96 4.17
C VAL A 271 19.43 6.30 4.75
N ARG A 272 20.60 6.55 4.12
CA ARG A 272 21.90 6.08 4.64
C ARG A 272 22.16 6.63 6.03
N ASN A 273 22.00 7.93 6.25
CA ASN A 273 22.18 8.56 7.57
C ASN A 273 21.19 8.01 8.61
N GLU A 274 19.93 7.81 8.23
CA GLU A 274 18.91 7.21 9.10
C GLU A 274 19.30 5.77 9.50
N ALA A 275 19.78 4.95 8.55
CA ALA A 275 20.26 3.59 8.81
C ALA A 275 21.46 3.57 9.78
N LEU A 276 22.48 4.41 9.49
CA LEU A 276 23.71 4.50 10.29
C LEU A 276 23.48 5.00 11.72
N THR A 277 22.38 5.74 11.93
CA THR A 277 22.00 6.23 13.25
C THR A 277 21.10 5.25 13.97
N ALA A 278 20.04 4.76 13.31
CA ALA A 278 18.98 4.03 13.97
C ALA A 278 19.36 2.58 14.29
N ILE A 279 20.02 1.88 13.36
CA ILE A 279 20.31 0.45 13.55
C ILE A 279 21.31 0.23 14.69
N PRO A 280 22.48 0.89 14.75
CA PRO A 280 23.36 0.75 15.91
C PRO A 280 22.73 1.18 17.24
N ALA A 281 21.91 2.26 17.20
CA ALA A 281 21.20 2.71 18.40
C ALA A 281 20.21 1.66 18.91
N MET A 282 19.46 0.97 18.04
CA MET A 282 18.55 -0.09 18.42
C MET A 282 19.26 -1.19 19.21
N PHE A 283 20.34 -1.73 18.66
CA PHE A 283 21.11 -2.80 19.32
C PHE A 283 21.75 -2.32 20.63
N THR A 284 22.21 -1.09 20.68
CA THR A 284 22.77 -0.49 21.90
C THR A 284 21.70 -0.35 22.99
N MET A 285 20.54 0.19 22.65
CA MET A 285 19.43 0.35 23.61
C MET A 285 18.92 -1.00 24.12
N LEU A 286 18.80 -2.03 23.27
CA LEU A 286 18.42 -3.39 23.70
C LEU A 286 19.44 -3.95 24.68
N ARG A 287 20.73 -3.84 24.39
CA ARG A 287 21.81 -4.32 25.26
C ARG A 287 21.81 -3.56 26.61
N GLU A 288 21.65 -2.25 26.60
CA GLU A 288 21.56 -1.43 27.82
C GLU A 288 20.33 -1.79 28.68
N ALA A 289 19.23 -2.20 28.03
CA ALA A 289 18.04 -2.71 28.67
C ALA A 289 18.20 -4.17 29.19
N GLY A 290 19.36 -4.80 29.01
CA GLY A 290 19.60 -6.19 29.39
C GLY A 290 18.93 -7.23 28.49
N MET A 291 18.65 -6.86 27.23
CA MET A 291 17.98 -7.70 26.25
C MET A 291 19.00 -8.25 25.25
N THR A 292 18.97 -9.56 25.03
CA THR A 292 19.85 -10.26 24.07
C THR A 292 19.03 -10.65 22.85
N VAL A 293 19.45 -10.22 21.67
CA VAL A 293 18.81 -10.56 20.38
C VAL A 293 19.00 -12.05 20.09
N THR A 294 17.91 -12.73 19.74
CA THR A 294 17.89 -14.19 19.50
C THR A 294 17.49 -14.55 18.06
N GLY A 295 17.03 -13.61 17.25
CA GLY A 295 16.69 -13.83 15.86
C GLY A 295 16.01 -12.66 15.19
N ALA A 296 15.99 -12.70 13.86
CA ALA A 296 15.24 -11.76 13.03
C ALA A 296 14.40 -12.52 12.02
N GLU A 297 13.33 -11.89 11.50
CA GLU A 297 12.42 -12.42 10.48
C GLU A 297 11.94 -13.86 10.79
N LYS A 298 11.70 -14.14 12.07
CA LYS A 298 11.24 -15.48 12.48
C LYS A 298 9.77 -15.69 12.16
N GLY A 299 9.52 -16.64 11.24
CA GLY A 299 8.18 -17.10 10.94
C GLY A 299 7.51 -17.79 12.13
N PHE A 300 6.21 -17.62 12.26
CA PHE A 300 5.38 -18.38 13.20
C PHE A 300 4.07 -18.82 12.56
N GLU A 301 3.60 -19.96 13.00
CA GLU A 301 2.27 -20.51 12.72
C GLU A 301 1.69 -21.01 14.03
N LYS A 302 0.51 -20.50 14.39
CA LYS A 302 -0.11 -20.86 15.64
C LYS A 302 -1.62 -20.89 15.53
N ASP A 303 -2.22 -21.97 16.01
CA ASP A 303 -3.65 -22.16 15.95
C ASP A 303 -4.36 -21.32 17.00
N LEU A 304 -5.45 -20.70 16.58
CA LEU A 304 -6.38 -19.95 17.38
C LEU A 304 -7.77 -20.61 17.28
N GLU A 305 -8.28 -21.09 18.41
CA GLU A 305 -9.65 -21.59 18.48
C GLU A 305 -10.63 -20.43 18.67
N LEU A 306 -11.64 -20.38 17.83
CA LEU A 306 -12.69 -19.36 17.81
C LEU A 306 -14.05 -20.01 18.09
N MET A 307 -14.90 -19.30 18.80
CA MET A 307 -16.31 -19.68 19.01
C MET A 307 -17.22 -18.73 18.26
N LEU A 308 -17.64 -19.13 17.08
CA LEU A 308 -18.57 -18.34 16.25
C LEU A 308 -19.99 -18.49 16.76
N ARG A 309 -20.63 -17.38 17.06
CA ARG A 309 -21.95 -17.33 17.68
C ARG A 309 -23.05 -17.20 16.64
N ALA A 310 -23.99 -18.15 16.65
CA ALA A 310 -25.19 -18.04 15.86
C ALA A 310 -26.12 -16.94 16.42
N PRO A 311 -26.89 -16.24 15.56
CA PRO A 311 -27.92 -15.32 16.01
C PRO A 311 -28.96 -15.97 16.93
N GLY A 312 -29.39 -15.23 17.96
CA GLY A 312 -30.37 -15.70 18.96
C GLY A 312 -29.71 -16.46 20.13
N ASP A 313 -30.56 -17.12 20.93
CA ASP A 313 -30.17 -17.73 22.21
C ASP A 313 -29.82 -19.21 22.11
N ASP A 314 -30.03 -19.84 20.96
CA ASP A 314 -29.78 -21.26 20.75
C ASP A 314 -28.27 -21.52 20.52
N ARG A 315 -27.57 -21.78 21.61
CA ARG A 315 -26.11 -22.04 21.61
C ARG A 315 -25.74 -23.40 20.97
N SER A 316 -26.68 -24.26 20.68
CA SER A 316 -26.39 -25.51 19.98
C SER A 316 -25.99 -25.29 18.51
N LYS A 317 -26.23 -24.10 17.98
CA LYS A 317 -25.87 -23.67 16.63
C LYS A 317 -24.52 -22.97 16.54
N ASP A 318 -23.90 -22.69 17.68
CA ASP A 318 -22.56 -22.10 17.71
C ASP A 318 -21.55 -23.04 17.04
N LEU A 319 -20.58 -22.46 16.34
CA LEU A 319 -19.59 -23.20 15.57
C LEU A 319 -18.18 -23.00 16.16
N ARG A 320 -17.49 -24.08 16.47
CA ARG A 320 -16.05 -24.01 16.71
C ARG A 320 -15.32 -23.94 15.37
N HIS A 321 -14.41 -23.00 15.26
CA HIS A 321 -13.56 -22.80 14.09
C HIS A 321 -12.13 -22.54 14.51
N THR A 322 -11.21 -23.35 13.97
CA THR A 322 -9.77 -23.14 14.19
C THR A 322 -9.19 -22.38 13.01
N VAL A 323 -8.46 -21.32 13.29
CA VAL A 323 -7.72 -20.55 12.30
C VAL A 323 -6.25 -20.50 12.68
N THR A 324 -5.36 -20.79 11.72
CA THR A 324 -3.92 -20.67 11.96
C THR A 324 -3.50 -19.22 11.72
N ILE A 325 -3.00 -18.56 12.76
CA ILE A 325 -2.40 -17.22 12.67
C ILE A 325 -0.96 -17.39 12.21
N ILE A 326 -0.61 -16.68 11.13
CA ILE A 326 0.71 -16.75 10.50
C ILE A 326 1.36 -15.37 10.44
N GLY A 327 2.67 -15.34 10.52
CA GLY A 327 3.43 -14.08 10.39
C GLY A 327 4.92 -14.27 10.52
N TYR A 328 5.61 -13.14 10.43
CA TYR A 328 7.03 -13.04 10.71
C TYR A 328 7.22 -11.96 11.77
N ARG A 329 8.07 -12.22 12.75
CA ARG A 329 8.48 -11.23 13.74
C ARG A 329 9.80 -10.64 13.29
N ASP A 330 9.85 -9.33 13.23
CA ASP A 330 11.00 -8.61 12.67
C ASP A 330 12.27 -8.85 13.49
N LEU A 331 12.15 -8.79 14.83
CA LEU A 331 13.27 -9.05 15.74
C LEU A 331 12.78 -9.73 17.03
N ASP A 332 13.37 -10.83 17.36
CA ASP A 332 13.20 -11.54 18.63
C ASP A 332 14.40 -11.29 19.53
N ALA A 333 14.14 -11.02 20.79
CA ALA A 333 15.14 -10.93 21.83
C ALA A 333 14.64 -11.63 23.11
N GLN A 334 15.49 -11.72 24.10
CA GLN A 334 15.17 -12.30 25.40
C GLN A 334 15.87 -11.53 26.51
N ASP A 335 15.20 -11.37 27.64
CA ASP A 335 15.77 -10.87 28.86
C ASP A 335 15.59 -11.88 30.02
N ALA A 336 15.94 -11.47 31.24
CA ALA A 336 15.79 -12.30 32.43
C ALA A 336 14.33 -12.60 32.81
N THR A 337 13.38 -11.83 32.26
CA THR A 337 11.95 -11.93 32.60
C THR A 337 11.16 -12.70 31.56
N GLY A 338 11.65 -12.81 30.34
CA GLY A 338 10.97 -13.53 29.27
C GLY A 338 11.32 -13.07 27.85
N PRO A 339 10.50 -13.47 26.88
CA PRO A 339 10.68 -13.07 25.49
C PRO A 339 10.46 -11.57 25.28
N VAL A 340 11.21 -11.03 24.34
CA VAL A 340 11.10 -9.64 23.86
C VAL A 340 10.85 -9.69 22.35
N VAL A 341 9.83 -8.98 21.88
CA VAL A 341 9.50 -8.87 20.46
C VAL A 341 9.56 -7.41 20.03
N VAL A 342 10.34 -7.13 19.00
CA VAL A 342 10.44 -5.80 18.42
C VAL A 342 9.93 -5.82 16.99
N ASP A 343 9.03 -4.90 16.69
CA ASP A 343 8.53 -4.67 15.33
C ASP A 343 9.10 -3.37 14.81
N MET A 344 9.84 -3.45 13.71
CA MET A 344 10.53 -2.32 13.13
C MET A 344 9.64 -1.57 12.14
N LYS A 345 9.60 -0.24 12.25
CA LYS A 345 8.75 0.59 11.42
C LYS A 345 9.50 1.76 10.79
N TYR A 346 9.33 1.92 9.48
CA TYR A 346 9.75 3.12 8.77
C TYR A 346 8.54 3.99 8.43
N SER A 347 8.29 5.02 9.24
CA SER A 347 7.13 5.91 9.12
C SER A 347 7.53 7.37 9.08
N MET A 348 6.78 8.17 8.34
CA MET A 348 6.94 9.63 8.33
C MET A 348 6.27 10.29 9.54
N SER A 349 5.33 9.63 10.19
CA SER A 349 4.63 10.14 11.37
C SER A 349 5.39 9.82 12.64
N ARG A 350 5.82 10.86 13.34
CA ARG A 350 6.50 10.73 14.64
C ARG A 350 5.55 10.33 15.78
N ARG A 351 4.25 10.48 15.59
CA ARG A 351 3.25 10.29 16.67
C ARG A 351 2.55 8.94 16.60
N ARG A 352 2.45 8.34 15.41
CA ARG A 352 1.57 7.18 15.17
C ARG A 352 1.80 6.04 16.15
N PHE A 353 3.02 5.54 16.26
CA PHE A 353 3.31 4.36 17.10
C PHE A 353 3.31 4.66 18.59
N PRO A 354 3.90 5.79 19.06
CA PRO A 354 3.71 6.20 20.46
C PRO A 354 2.25 6.37 20.87
N GLU A 355 1.41 6.99 20.02
CA GLU A 355 -0.01 7.16 20.30
C GLU A 355 -0.76 5.82 20.33
N LEU A 356 -0.44 4.88 19.43
CA LEU A 356 -1.02 3.52 19.46
C LEU A 356 -0.67 2.78 20.75
N VAL A 357 0.59 2.85 21.18
CA VAL A 357 1.05 2.21 22.42
C VAL A 357 0.39 2.89 23.64
N ALA A 358 0.40 4.21 23.70
CA ALA A 358 -0.22 4.96 24.81
C ALA A 358 -1.72 4.69 24.93
N ALA A 359 -2.41 4.54 23.80
CA ALA A 359 -3.85 4.22 23.77
C ALA A 359 -4.16 2.72 24.01
N GLY A 360 -3.15 1.85 24.19
CA GLY A 360 -3.36 0.40 24.28
C GLY A 360 -4.02 -0.21 23.04
N ARG A 361 -3.67 0.30 21.84
CA ARG A 361 -4.27 -0.12 20.56
C ARG A 361 -3.27 -0.75 19.59
N ALA A 362 -2.08 -1.13 20.08
CA ALA A 362 -1.00 -1.72 19.29
C ALA A 362 -1.26 -3.21 18.99
N LEU A 363 -2.27 -3.50 18.16
CA LEU A 363 -2.71 -4.87 17.85
C LEU A 363 -1.58 -5.75 17.30
N GLN A 364 -0.67 -5.22 16.51
CA GLN A 364 0.47 -5.96 15.97
C GLN A 364 1.37 -6.46 17.10
N LEU A 365 1.68 -5.61 18.08
CA LEU A 365 2.47 -6.02 19.23
C LEU A 365 1.75 -7.08 20.07
N ALA A 366 0.43 -6.96 20.26
CA ALA A 366 -0.36 -7.99 20.96
C ALA A 366 -0.37 -9.33 20.20
N THR A 367 -0.47 -9.30 18.87
CA THR A 367 -0.42 -10.50 18.01
C THR A 367 0.95 -11.19 18.12
N TYR A 368 2.02 -10.42 18.07
CA TYR A 368 3.38 -10.96 18.15
C TYR A 368 3.71 -11.46 19.57
N ALA A 369 3.29 -10.73 20.60
CA ALA A 369 3.39 -11.21 21.97
C ALA A 369 2.67 -12.55 22.15
N TRP A 370 1.42 -12.65 21.66
CA TRP A 370 0.68 -13.91 21.70
C TRP A 370 1.39 -15.03 20.95
N SER A 371 2.05 -14.73 19.83
CA SER A 371 2.75 -15.78 19.04
C SER A 371 3.89 -16.46 19.79
N VAL A 372 4.49 -15.82 20.79
CA VAL A 372 5.61 -16.39 21.58
C VAL A 372 5.18 -17.01 22.92
N THR A 373 3.89 -16.89 23.32
CA THR A 373 3.42 -17.30 24.65
C THR A 373 3.15 -18.79 24.82
N ASN A 374 3.12 -19.62 23.80
CA ASN A 374 2.83 -21.06 23.94
C ASN A 374 3.86 -21.87 23.18
N GLY A 375 4.90 -22.30 23.86
CA GLY A 375 5.68 -23.48 23.50
C GLY A 375 5.21 -24.69 24.35
N ASP A 376 5.46 -25.87 23.91
CA ASP A 376 5.09 -27.12 24.60
C ASP A 376 5.39 -27.08 26.13
N GLY A 377 4.31 -26.98 26.93
CA GLY A 377 4.33 -27.27 28.34
C GLY A 377 4.30 -26.08 29.32
N ASP A 378 4.66 -24.87 28.96
CA ASP A 378 4.60 -23.70 29.85
C ASP A 378 3.76 -22.59 29.25
N THR A 379 2.62 -22.29 29.87
CA THR A 379 1.79 -21.11 29.51
C THR A 379 2.46 -19.85 30.06
N LEU A 380 3.30 -19.22 29.25
CA LEU A 380 3.83 -17.90 29.56
C LEU A 380 2.68 -16.88 29.45
N PRO A 381 2.35 -16.12 30.50
CA PRO A 381 1.31 -15.12 30.39
C PRO A 381 1.73 -14.01 29.40
N LEU A 382 0.80 -13.54 28.60
CA LEU A 382 1.04 -12.46 27.64
C LEU A 382 1.65 -11.21 28.29
N ALA A 383 1.30 -10.95 29.54
CA ALA A 383 1.85 -9.87 30.34
C ALA A 383 3.37 -9.97 30.64
N SER A 384 3.97 -11.16 30.45
CA SER A 384 5.42 -11.36 30.64
C SER A 384 6.24 -11.12 29.36
N VAL A 385 5.59 -10.84 28.23
CA VAL A 385 6.26 -10.56 26.96
C VAL A 385 6.48 -9.07 26.81
N THR A 386 7.72 -8.65 26.76
CA THR A 386 8.05 -7.26 26.38
C THR A 386 7.85 -7.09 24.89
N SER A 387 7.09 -6.07 24.49
CA SER A 387 6.86 -5.78 23.08
C SER A 387 7.07 -4.29 22.79
N ALA A 388 7.69 -4.01 21.66
CA ALA A 388 7.99 -2.63 21.25
C ALA A 388 7.93 -2.45 19.75
N TYR A 389 7.51 -1.26 19.32
CA TYR A 389 7.88 -0.74 18.01
C TYR A 389 9.25 -0.10 18.07
N PHE A 390 10.06 -0.29 17.04
CA PHE A 390 11.25 0.51 16.82
C PHE A 390 11.08 1.38 15.58
N GLU A 391 11.07 2.69 15.77
CA GLU A 391 10.90 3.65 14.68
C GLU A 391 12.25 3.96 14.03
N LEU A 392 12.58 3.27 12.93
CA LEU A 392 13.85 3.37 12.20
C LEU A 392 14.20 4.81 11.78
N LYS A 393 13.20 5.61 11.42
CA LYS A 393 13.43 7.00 11.02
C LYS A 393 13.83 7.91 12.18
N PHE A 394 13.40 7.59 13.39
CA PHE A 394 13.56 8.44 14.57
C PHE A 394 14.53 7.84 15.59
N ALA A 395 15.08 6.66 15.30
CA ALA A 395 16.02 5.93 16.16
C ALA A 395 15.52 5.79 17.61
N ARG A 396 14.26 5.35 17.80
CA ARG A 396 13.67 5.24 19.14
C ARG A 396 12.68 4.09 19.24
N PHE A 397 12.52 3.61 20.45
CA PHE A 397 11.46 2.68 20.80
C PHE A 397 10.14 3.39 21.14
N ALA A 398 9.03 2.68 20.91
CA ALA A 398 7.72 2.97 21.45
C ALA A 398 7.19 1.70 22.13
N SER A 399 7.23 1.70 23.46
CA SER A 399 6.87 0.58 24.32
C SER A 399 6.33 1.10 25.65
N THR A 400 5.59 0.26 26.36
CA THR A 400 5.21 0.50 27.77
C THR A 400 6.28 0.02 28.75
N ASP A 401 7.33 -0.66 28.27
CA ASP A 401 8.48 -1.03 29.10
C ASP A 401 9.39 0.17 29.31
N ALA A 402 9.51 0.60 30.55
CA ALA A 402 10.29 1.78 30.94
C ALA A 402 11.79 1.69 30.63
N ARG A 403 12.32 0.48 30.38
CA ARG A 403 13.72 0.29 29.95
C ARG A 403 13.95 0.72 28.49
N LEU A 404 12.88 0.72 27.68
CA LEU A 404 12.93 1.04 26.25
C LEU A 404 12.35 2.40 25.94
N SER A 405 11.33 2.84 26.69
CA SER A 405 10.58 4.05 26.39
C SER A 405 9.91 4.58 27.66
N ASP A 406 9.60 5.87 27.67
CA ASP A 406 8.88 6.60 28.74
C ASP A 406 7.36 6.70 28.47
N ILE A 407 6.81 5.88 27.58
CA ILE A 407 5.39 5.94 27.23
C ILE A 407 4.56 5.27 28.32
N GLU A 408 3.69 6.05 28.95
CA GLU A 408 2.65 5.55 29.84
C GLU A 408 1.40 5.17 29.01
N SER A 409 0.87 3.97 29.25
CA SER A 409 -0.37 3.53 28.60
C SER A 409 -1.57 3.88 29.46
N ASN A 410 -2.56 4.52 28.83
CA ASN A 410 -3.89 4.78 29.42
C ASN A 410 -4.94 3.76 28.93
N GLY A 411 -4.54 2.82 28.09
CA GLY A 411 -5.39 1.79 27.48
C GLY A 411 -5.20 0.40 28.11
N PRO A 412 -5.84 -0.62 27.53
CA PRO A 412 -5.67 -2.00 27.95
C PRO A 412 -4.22 -2.47 27.75
N ASP A 413 -3.81 -3.43 28.55
CA ASP A 413 -2.56 -4.19 28.32
C ASP A 413 -2.67 -5.08 27.07
N LEU A 414 -1.54 -5.64 26.63
CA LEU A 414 -1.50 -6.45 25.41
C LEU A 414 -2.35 -7.73 25.49
N GLY A 415 -2.50 -8.31 26.69
CA GLY A 415 -3.35 -9.48 26.90
C GLY A 415 -4.82 -9.14 26.71
N THR A 416 -5.29 -8.12 27.38
CA THR A 416 -6.65 -7.61 27.25
C THR A 416 -6.93 -7.13 25.81
N LEU A 417 -5.96 -6.48 25.16
CA LEU A 417 -6.08 -6.07 23.75
C LEU A 417 -6.26 -7.28 22.84
N TRP A 418 -5.45 -8.34 23.04
CA TRP A 418 -5.55 -9.55 22.25
C TRP A 418 -6.89 -10.26 22.44
N GLU A 419 -7.36 -10.40 23.69
CA GLU A 419 -8.68 -10.97 23.99
C GLU A 419 -9.81 -10.21 23.28
N ARG A 420 -9.77 -8.87 23.30
CA ARG A 420 -10.73 -8.03 22.56
C ARG A 420 -10.61 -8.19 21.04
N ALA A 421 -9.39 -8.37 20.52
CA ALA A 421 -9.18 -8.63 19.11
C ALA A 421 -9.75 -9.99 18.70
N VAL A 422 -9.56 -11.03 19.50
CA VAL A 422 -10.17 -12.35 19.29
C VAL A 422 -11.69 -12.24 19.27
N ALA A 423 -12.28 -11.54 20.24
CA ALA A 423 -13.72 -11.29 20.28
C ALA A 423 -14.22 -10.52 19.05
N GLY A 424 -13.41 -9.58 18.54
CA GLY A 424 -13.68 -8.87 17.27
C GLY A 424 -13.66 -9.81 16.06
N ILE A 425 -12.66 -10.70 15.98
CA ILE A 425 -12.54 -11.72 14.93
C ILE A 425 -13.74 -12.67 14.97
N GLU A 426 -14.06 -13.20 16.16
CA GLU A 426 -15.23 -14.07 16.36
C GLU A 426 -16.55 -13.41 15.90
N HIS A 427 -16.73 -12.15 16.27
CA HIS A 427 -17.90 -11.37 15.84
C HIS A 427 -17.95 -11.19 14.33
N ALA A 428 -16.84 -10.79 13.70
CA ALA A 428 -16.77 -10.58 12.26
C ALA A 428 -17.04 -11.87 11.48
N LEU A 429 -16.41 -12.97 11.89
CA LEU A 429 -16.58 -14.28 11.23
C LEU A 429 -17.95 -14.88 11.51
N SER A 430 -18.54 -14.66 12.69
CA SER A 430 -19.92 -15.07 12.99
C SER A 430 -20.91 -14.40 12.03
N GLN A 431 -20.78 -13.10 11.83
CA GLN A 431 -21.65 -12.37 10.90
C GLN A 431 -21.51 -12.86 9.46
N ILE A 432 -20.29 -13.19 9.01
CA ILE A 432 -20.07 -13.77 7.68
C ILE A 432 -20.70 -15.16 7.59
N ALA A 433 -20.47 -16.02 8.58
CA ALA A 433 -20.89 -17.42 8.53
C ALA A 433 -22.39 -17.61 8.65
N PHE A 434 -23.06 -16.84 9.51
CA PHE A 434 -24.47 -17.03 9.83
C PHE A 434 -25.41 -16.04 9.16
N GLU A 435 -24.94 -14.82 8.89
CA GLU A 435 -25.77 -13.72 8.39
C GLU A 435 -25.38 -13.28 6.97
N GLY A 436 -24.20 -13.66 6.49
CA GLY A 436 -23.66 -13.18 5.21
C GLY A 436 -23.30 -11.70 5.22
N LEU A 437 -23.14 -11.09 6.41
CA LEU A 437 -22.76 -9.69 6.56
C LEU A 437 -21.27 -9.51 6.31
N VAL A 438 -20.92 -8.72 5.30
CA VAL A 438 -19.52 -8.46 4.90
C VAL A 438 -19.12 -7.01 5.11
N ARG A 439 -20.04 -6.15 5.53
CA ARG A 439 -19.73 -4.76 5.85
C ARG A 439 -19.62 -4.61 7.35
N ASP A 440 -18.57 -3.94 7.80
CA ASP A 440 -18.40 -3.61 9.21
C ASP A 440 -19.30 -2.46 9.68
N GLU A 441 -19.39 -2.28 11.00
CA GLU A 441 -20.25 -1.29 11.63
C GLU A 441 -19.89 0.16 11.24
N ALA A 442 -18.58 0.45 11.08
CA ALA A 442 -18.11 1.78 10.70
C ALA A 442 -18.48 2.11 9.25
N ASN A 443 -18.27 1.16 8.33
CA ASN A 443 -18.63 1.32 6.92
C ASN A 443 -20.13 1.56 6.75
N SER A 444 -20.96 0.79 7.42
CA SER A 444 -22.42 0.94 7.39
C SER A 444 -22.83 2.32 7.89
N LEU A 445 -22.23 2.79 8.97
CA LEU A 445 -22.55 4.08 9.54
C LEU A 445 -22.08 5.24 8.65
N ILE A 446 -20.86 5.16 8.09
CA ILE A 446 -20.33 6.16 7.16
C ILE A 446 -21.26 6.35 5.97
N LEU A 447 -21.74 5.26 5.37
CA LEU A 447 -22.65 5.33 4.22
C LEU A 447 -24.01 5.91 4.56
N ARG A 448 -24.52 5.65 5.78
CA ARG A 448 -25.82 6.18 6.24
C ARG A 448 -25.75 7.68 6.60
N THR A 449 -24.62 8.12 7.12
CA THR A 449 -24.47 9.48 7.65
C THR A 449 -23.65 10.40 6.75
N ARG A 450 -23.27 9.94 5.58
CA ARG A 450 -22.43 10.64 4.60
C ARG A 450 -22.88 12.08 4.30
N ASP A 451 -24.19 12.29 4.22
CA ASP A 451 -24.78 13.59 3.90
C ASP A 451 -25.13 14.42 5.14
N GLU A 452 -24.95 13.87 6.34
CA GLU A 452 -25.46 14.43 7.60
C GLU A 452 -24.36 14.82 8.60
N THR A 453 -23.09 14.41 8.34
CA THR A 453 -22.01 14.61 9.31
C THR A 453 -21.05 15.71 8.88
N ASP A 454 -20.94 16.74 9.72
CA ASP A 454 -19.83 17.71 9.70
C ASP A 454 -18.50 17.07 10.21
N GLY A 455 -18.55 15.87 10.81
CA GLY A 455 -17.44 15.27 11.55
C GLY A 455 -16.54 14.30 10.78
N GLY A 456 -16.80 14.01 9.51
CA GLY A 456 -15.97 13.15 8.68
C GLY A 456 -15.88 11.66 9.11
N ALA A 457 -15.33 10.81 8.23
CA ALA A 457 -15.22 9.36 8.43
C ALA A 457 -14.40 8.98 9.67
N LYS A 458 -13.37 9.74 10.01
CA LYS A 458 -12.50 9.47 11.16
C LYS A 458 -13.27 9.49 12.48
N GLU A 459 -14.11 10.51 12.71
CA GLU A 459 -14.91 10.63 13.94
C GLU A 459 -15.91 9.47 14.06
N ILE A 460 -16.50 9.05 12.95
CA ILE A 460 -17.40 7.90 12.93
C ILE A 460 -16.65 6.63 13.34
N VAL A 461 -15.45 6.39 12.77
CA VAL A 461 -14.63 5.22 13.10
C VAL A 461 -14.23 5.23 14.57
N GLU A 462 -13.81 6.38 15.11
CA GLU A 462 -13.45 6.52 16.54
C GLU A 462 -14.65 6.23 17.45
N ARG A 463 -15.84 6.71 17.11
CA ARG A 463 -17.06 6.44 17.85
C ARG A 463 -17.44 4.96 17.84
N VAL A 464 -17.37 4.31 16.67
CA VAL A 464 -17.69 2.88 16.52
C VAL A 464 -16.65 2.02 17.24
N ALA A 465 -15.37 2.38 17.18
CA ALA A 465 -14.31 1.69 17.91
C ALA A 465 -14.53 1.80 19.44
N GLY A 466 -14.88 2.99 19.94
CA GLY A 466 -15.21 3.19 21.34
C GLY A 466 -16.43 2.37 21.79
N ALA A 467 -17.46 2.26 20.96
CA ALA A 467 -18.62 1.40 21.23
C ALA A 467 -18.25 -0.09 21.25
N ALA A 468 -17.35 -0.54 20.36
CA ALA A 468 -16.83 -1.90 20.37
C ALA A 468 -16.01 -2.19 21.64
N ASP A 469 -15.17 -1.26 22.05
CA ASP A 469 -14.38 -1.36 23.30
C ASP A 469 -15.28 -1.53 24.54
N MET A 470 -16.42 -0.83 24.57
CA MET A 470 -17.40 -0.94 25.69
C MET A 470 -18.04 -2.33 25.80
N VAL A 471 -18.13 -3.08 24.72
CA VAL A 471 -18.65 -4.46 24.71
C VAL A 471 -17.54 -5.51 24.62
N GLY A 472 -16.29 -5.12 24.93
CA GLY A 472 -15.14 -6.02 25.00
C GLY A 472 -14.61 -6.49 23.65
N ARG A 473 -14.90 -5.78 22.55
CA ARG A 473 -14.36 -6.06 21.21
C ARG A 473 -13.35 -4.99 20.81
N PHE A 474 -12.39 -5.36 19.98
CA PHE A 474 -11.46 -4.43 19.38
C PHE A 474 -11.86 -4.15 17.93
N LEU A 475 -11.85 -2.87 17.57
CA LEU A 475 -11.95 -2.40 16.19
C LEU A 475 -10.80 -1.40 15.93
N PRO A 476 -9.95 -1.58 14.89
CA PRO A 476 -8.93 -0.62 14.54
C PRO A 476 -9.53 0.76 14.22
N VAL A 477 -8.77 1.83 14.54
CA VAL A 477 -9.12 3.21 14.19
C VAL A 477 -8.15 3.67 13.10
N GLU A 478 -8.33 3.18 11.88
CA GLU A 478 -7.55 3.63 10.72
C GLU A 478 -8.47 4.27 9.69
N GLY A 479 -7.91 5.20 8.91
CA GLY A 479 -8.69 5.92 7.91
C GLY A 479 -8.96 5.11 6.66
N TYR A 480 -9.93 5.55 5.88
CA TYR A 480 -10.38 4.94 4.62
C TYR A 480 -9.59 5.42 3.39
N LYS A 481 -8.44 6.04 3.61
CA LYS A 481 -7.65 6.69 2.54
C LYS A 481 -7.12 5.76 1.45
N TYR A 482 -6.90 4.50 1.76
CA TYR A 482 -6.24 3.54 0.88
C TYR A 482 -7.09 2.30 0.65
N LEU A 483 -8.35 2.51 0.25
CA LEU A 483 -9.26 1.42 -0.09
C LEU A 483 -9.02 0.97 -1.54
N ASP A 484 -8.70 -0.31 -1.73
CA ASP A 484 -8.52 -0.91 -3.06
C ASP A 484 -9.84 -1.06 -3.82
N TYR A 485 -10.95 -1.20 -3.10
CA TYR A 485 -12.28 -1.46 -3.63
C TYR A 485 -13.27 -0.33 -3.32
N GLY A 486 -12.80 0.91 -3.11
CA GLY A 486 -13.62 2.05 -2.73
C GLY A 486 -14.85 2.27 -3.61
N ILE A 487 -14.73 2.01 -4.93
CA ILE A 487 -15.86 2.08 -5.88
C ILE A 487 -16.93 1.02 -5.57
N ILE A 488 -16.51 -0.20 -5.19
CA ILE A 488 -17.41 -1.32 -4.89
C ILE A 488 -18.01 -1.14 -3.49
N THR A 489 -17.23 -0.67 -2.55
CA THR A 489 -17.69 -0.43 -1.17
C THR A 489 -18.62 0.79 -1.07
N GLY A 490 -18.60 1.68 -2.07
CA GLY A 490 -19.34 2.93 -2.06
C GLY A 490 -18.76 3.99 -1.11
N ILE A 491 -17.56 3.75 -0.56
CA ILE A 491 -16.84 4.70 0.28
C ILE A 491 -15.86 5.45 -0.62
N GLU A 492 -16.03 6.76 -0.74
CA GLU A 492 -15.12 7.60 -1.53
C GLU A 492 -13.87 7.92 -0.70
N ALA A 493 -12.71 7.92 -1.36
CA ALA A 493 -11.42 8.22 -0.74
C ALA A 493 -11.35 9.64 -0.13
N ASP A 494 -12.27 10.54 -0.52
CA ASP A 494 -12.34 11.91 -0.01
C ASP A 494 -12.98 12.04 1.38
N LEU A 495 -13.49 10.92 1.93
CA LEU A 495 -13.98 10.85 3.31
C LEU A 495 -12.85 10.59 4.33
N SER A 496 -11.61 10.61 3.88
CA SER A 496 -10.43 10.34 4.71
C SER A 496 -9.81 11.60 5.29
#